data_159ac3e68f8469d49e434c90859bde14
#
_entry.id   159ac3e68f8469d49e434c90859bde14
#
_cell.length_a   1.000
_cell.length_b   1.000
_cell.length_c   1.000
_cell.angle_alpha   90.00
_cell.angle_beta   90.00
_cell.angle_gamma   90.00
#
_symmetry.space_group_name_H-M   'P 1'
#
loop_
_entity.id
_entity.type
_entity.pdbx_description
1 polymer ?
#
loop_
_entity_poly.entity_id
_entity_poly.type
_entity_poly.pdbx_seq_one_letter_code
_entity_poly.pdbx_strand_id
1 'polypeptide(L)'
;MKYLKLLPAIVAFLFVSGFTDCYKPVTNSGLPKDIKTVAVPAFQFEAKGMRYRVESRFTEAVSREIIRRGNGLKVQGTRTGADAVVEGTIRDFSFSGVLLDREGRARVYEVSIIGSVTIRDLKQNKILYDNQNFVFRDSFEFSEDPRSFFNEEDPAVERMARAFAESVVSAVVNGIGVNEEKK
;
A
#
# COMPACT_ATOMS: atom_id res chain seq x y z
N MET A 1 14.81 15.47 64.32
CA MET A 1 13.47 15.44 63.68
C MET A 1 13.31 16.33 62.43
N LYS A 2 14.40 16.84 61.82
CA LYS A 2 14.32 17.66 60.59
C LYS A 2 14.31 16.85 59.26
N TYR A 3 14.73 15.61 59.30
CA TYR A 3 14.88 14.78 58.09
C TYR A 3 13.65 13.95 57.71
N LEU A 4 12.66 13.88 58.64
CA LEU A 4 11.44 13.10 58.41
C LEU A 4 10.49 13.77 57.38
N LYS A 5 10.61 15.09 57.18
CA LYS A 5 9.81 15.84 56.17
C LYS A 5 10.38 15.80 54.74
N LEU A 6 11.63 15.35 54.57
CA LEU A 6 12.26 15.24 53.27
C LEU A 6 11.98 13.91 52.59
N LEU A 7 11.61 12.87 53.32
CA LEU A 7 11.35 11.53 52.80
C LEU A 7 10.22 11.47 51.74
N PRO A 8 9.03 12.14 51.97
CA PRO A 8 7.97 12.09 50.95
C PRO A 8 8.31 12.86 49.66
N ALA A 9 9.15 13.89 49.73
CA ALA A 9 9.58 14.65 48.57
C ALA A 9 10.52 13.86 47.66
N ILE A 10 11.41 13.03 48.22
CA ILE A 10 12.33 12.16 47.49
C ILE A 10 11.57 10.99 46.82
N VAL A 11 10.58 10.43 47.49
CA VAL A 11 9.74 9.37 46.96
C VAL A 11 8.87 9.90 45.81
N ALA A 12 8.32 11.11 45.90
CA ALA A 12 7.55 11.74 44.81
C ALA A 12 8.43 12.04 43.58
N PHE A 13 9.69 12.40 43.76
CA PHE A 13 10.61 12.67 42.66
C PHE A 13 11.05 11.41 41.91
N LEU A 14 11.11 10.26 42.59
CA LEU A 14 11.41 8.95 41.95
C LEU A 14 10.26 8.40 41.13
N PHE A 15 9.01 8.82 41.39
CA PHE A 15 7.84 8.38 40.61
C PHE A 15 7.66 9.11 39.26
N VAL A 16 8.25 10.29 39.11
CA VAL A 16 8.11 11.10 37.88
C VAL A 16 9.09 10.67 36.77
N SER A 17 10.12 9.92 37.09
CA SER A 17 11.17 9.52 36.13
C SER A 17 10.81 8.29 35.28
N GLY A 18 9.67 7.65 35.48
CA GLY A 18 9.33 6.35 34.86
C GLY A 18 8.50 6.38 33.58
N PHE A 19 8.07 7.54 33.06
CA PHE A 19 7.09 7.58 31.98
C PHE A 19 7.59 8.18 30.65
N THR A 20 8.88 8.26 30.41
CA THR A 20 9.40 8.91 29.20
C THR A 20 9.74 7.97 28.05
N ASP A 21 9.48 6.65 28.12
CA ASP A 21 10.00 5.69 27.15
C ASP A 21 8.93 5.07 26.20
N CYS A 22 7.72 5.62 26.13
CA CYS A 22 6.67 5.05 25.26
C CYS A 22 6.44 5.75 23.94
N TYR A 23 7.15 6.84 23.63
CA TYR A 23 7.02 7.50 22.33
C TYR A 23 8.32 7.35 21.54
N LYS A 24 8.47 6.24 20.78
CA LYS A 24 9.40 6.23 19.68
C LYS A 24 8.79 7.05 18.55
N PRO A 25 9.36 8.21 18.20
CA PRO A 25 8.92 8.89 16.99
C PRO A 25 9.11 7.91 15.84
N VAL A 26 8.04 7.65 15.09
CA VAL A 26 8.10 6.92 13.82
C VAL A 26 8.84 7.83 12.85
N THR A 27 10.12 7.97 13.08
CA THR A 27 11.04 8.62 12.16
C THR A 27 11.61 7.53 11.29
N ASN A 28 11.15 7.49 10.10
CA ASN A 28 11.68 6.87 8.90
C ASN A 28 10.78 5.80 8.31
N SER A 29 10.58 5.99 7.00
CA SER A 29 10.15 4.97 6.06
C SER A 29 10.76 3.62 6.45
N GLY A 30 9.98 2.54 6.40
CA GLY A 30 10.48 1.19 6.62
C GLY A 30 11.56 0.75 5.64
N LEU A 31 11.92 1.64 4.70
CA LEU A 31 13.07 1.48 3.83
C LEU A 31 14.38 1.87 4.54
N PRO A 32 15.49 1.23 4.19
CA PRO A 32 16.82 1.65 4.61
C PRO A 32 17.07 3.15 4.33
N LYS A 33 17.77 3.83 5.25
CA LYS A 33 18.02 5.29 5.20
C LYS A 33 18.80 5.77 3.97
N ASP A 34 19.51 4.88 3.32
CA ASP A 34 20.30 5.12 2.12
C ASP A 34 19.46 5.08 0.82
N ILE A 35 18.19 4.66 0.89
CA ILE A 35 17.26 4.69 -0.23
C ILE A 35 16.61 6.07 -0.28
N LYS A 36 16.92 6.82 -1.34
CA LYS A 36 16.39 8.15 -1.60
C LYS A 36 15.55 8.22 -2.86
N THR A 37 15.81 7.32 -3.81
CA THR A 37 15.12 7.28 -5.09
C THR A 37 14.52 5.90 -5.31
N VAL A 38 13.22 5.87 -5.58
CA VAL A 38 12.44 4.65 -5.82
C VAL A 38 11.95 4.65 -7.27
N ALA A 39 12.27 3.59 -7.99
CA ALA A 39 11.71 3.35 -9.31
C ALA A 39 10.35 2.64 -9.17
N VAL A 40 9.37 3.10 -9.94
CA VAL A 40 8.07 2.43 -10.11
C VAL A 40 7.84 2.25 -11.61
N PRO A 41 8.44 1.23 -12.24
CA PRO A 41 8.18 0.93 -13.64
C PRO A 41 6.71 0.54 -13.83
N ALA A 42 6.24 0.63 -15.08
CA ALA A 42 4.89 0.17 -15.40
C ALA A 42 4.67 -1.27 -14.91
N PHE A 43 3.58 -1.49 -14.19
CA PHE A 43 3.20 -2.80 -13.71
C PHE A 43 2.89 -3.73 -14.88
N GLN A 44 3.13 -5.01 -14.70
CA GLN A 44 2.83 -6.01 -15.72
C GLN A 44 1.35 -6.42 -15.62
N PHE A 45 0.73 -6.70 -16.74
CA PHE A 45 -0.62 -7.21 -16.83
C PHE A 45 -0.61 -8.60 -17.49
N GLU A 46 -0.84 -9.63 -16.68
CA GLU A 46 -0.83 -11.03 -17.09
C GLU A 46 -2.24 -11.64 -17.10
N ALA A 47 -3.24 -10.90 -16.62
CA ALA A 47 -4.62 -11.38 -16.55
C ALA A 47 -5.17 -11.69 -17.95
N LYS A 48 -6.03 -12.71 -18.01
CA LYS A 48 -6.74 -13.06 -19.24
C LYS A 48 -7.76 -11.98 -19.60
N GLY A 49 -7.72 -11.55 -20.84
CA GLY A 49 -8.60 -10.49 -21.36
C GLY A 49 -7.94 -9.12 -21.39
N MET A 50 -8.21 -8.36 -22.46
CA MET A 50 -7.68 -7.01 -22.57
C MET A 50 -8.55 -6.06 -21.76
N ARG A 51 -7.96 -5.45 -20.72
CA ARG A 51 -8.54 -4.32 -20.00
C ARG A 51 -7.63 -3.12 -20.17
N TYR A 52 -8.21 -2.06 -20.71
CA TYR A 52 -7.46 -0.89 -21.12
C TYR A 52 -6.87 -0.15 -19.90
N ARG A 53 -5.52 -0.16 -19.81
CA ARG A 53 -4.73 0.66 -18.90
C ARG A 53 -4.95 0.43 -17.39
N VAL A 54 -5.40 -0.74 -16.97
CA VAL A 54 -5.54 -1.06 -15.55
C VAL A 54 -4.18 -1.00 -14.86
N GLU A 55 -3.15 -1.60 -15.45
CA GLU A 55 -1.77 -1.58 -14.95
C GLU A 55 -1.22 -0.17 -14.79
N SER A 56 -1.55 0.74 -15.69
CA SER A 56 -1.14 2.14 -15.61
C SER A 56 -1.77 2.84 -14.43
N ARG A 57 -3.06 2.61 -14.14
CA ARG A 57 -3.77 3.20 -12.99
C ARG A 57 -3.15 2.76 -11.67
N PHE A 58 -2.79 1.49 -11.55
CA PHE A 58 -2.13 0.95 -10.36
C PHE A 58 -0.71 1.53 -10.20
N THR A 59 0.07 1.59 -11.30
CA THR A 59 1.40 2.20 -11.31
C THR A 59 1.36 3.66 -10.87
N GLU A 60 0.43 4.43 -11.44
CA GLU A 60 0.26 5.85 -11.10
C GLU A 60 -0.20 6.04 -9.65
N ALA A 61 -1.12 5.21 -9.16
CA ALA A 61 -1.60 5.28 -7.79
C ALA A 61 -0.47 5.03 -6.80
N VAL A 62 0.37 4.00 -7.02
CA VAL A 62 1.53 3.71 -6.18
C VAL A 62 2.53 4.85 -6.23
N SER A 63 2.83 5.37 -7.42
CA SER A 63 3.76 6.49 -7.58
C SER A 63 3.29 7.74 -6.84
N ARG A 64 2.02 8.11 -6.99
CA ARG A 64 1.41 9.25 -6.28
C ARG A 64 1.45 9.06 -4.77
N GLU A 65 1.16 7.85 -4.30
CA GLU A 65 1.12 7.55 -2.87
C GLU A 65 2.52 7.57 -2.24
N ILE A 66 3.55 7.08 -2.95
CA ILE A 66 4.95 7.19 -2.49
C ILE A 66 5.37 8.66 -2.41
N ILE A 67 5.01 9.49 -3.39
CA ILE A 67 5.29 10.93 -3.36
C ILE A 67 4.59 11.59 -2.17
N ARG A 68 3.34 11.22 -1.91
CA ARG A 68 2.53 11.79 -0.83
C ARG A 68 3.02 11.42 0.56
N ARG A 69 3.41 10.16 0.78
CA ARG A 69 3.71 9.60 2.11
C ARG A 69 5.17 9.21 2.32
N GLY A 70 5.96 9.17 1.24
CA GLY A 70 7.32 8.65 1.27
C GLY A 70 8.36 9.56 1.92
N ASN A 71 7.95 10.65 2.59
CA ASN A 71 8.80 11.53 3.38
C ASN A 71 10.09 11.98 2.66
N GLY A 72 9.92 12.51 1.44
CA GLY A 72 11.01 13.04 0.62
C GLY A 72 11.66 12.03 -0.34
N LEU A 73 11.11 10.82 -0.47
CA LEU A 73 11.53 9.89 -1.52
C LEU A 73 11.26 10.48 -2.91
N LYS A 74 12.25 10.38 -3.78
CA LYS A 74 12.08 10.71 -5.20
C LYS A 74 11.54 9.50 -5.93
N VAL A 75 10.55 9.71 -6.81
CA VAL A 75 9.94 8.65 -7.62
C VAL A 75 10.29 8.85 -9.08
N GLN A 76 10.64 7.76 -9.76
CA GLN A 76 10.92 7.73 -11.20
C GLN A 76 10.35 6.46 -11.83
N GLY A 77 10.12 6.48 -13.17
CA GLY A 77 9.58 5.34 -13.90
C GLY A 77 10.61 4.29 -14.33
N THR A 78 11.91 4.61 -14.24
CA THR A 78 12.98 3.74 -14.73
C THR A 78 13.87 3.26 -13.61
N ARG A 79 14.43 2.04 -13.72
CA ARG A 79 15.35 1.46 -12.72
C ARG A 79 16.71 2.15 -12.70
N THR A 80 17.12 2.75 -13.83
CA THR A 80 18.46 3.34 -13.96
C THR A 80 18.63 4.50 -12.99
N GLY A 81 19.61 4.41 -12.10
CA GLY A 81 19.90 5.43 -11.11
C GLY A 81 18.97 5.45 -9.90
N ALA A 82 18.06 4.49 -9.76
CA ALA A 82 17.25 4.32 -8.57
C ALA A 82 17.99 3.50 -7.51
N ASP A 83 17.68 3.76 -6.25
CA ASP A 83 18.20 3.01 -5.10
C ASP A 83 17.37 1.74 -4.85
N ALA A 84 16.06 1.82 -5.05
CA ALA A 84 15.13 0.70 -4.93
C ALA A 84 14.13 0.68 -6.07
N VAL A 85 13.47 -0.46 -6.26
CA VAL A 85 12.42 -0.64 -7.26
C VAL A 85 11.18 -1.29 -6.63
N VAL A 86 10.01 -0.80 -7.02
CA VAL A 86 8.70 -1.40 -6.73
C VAL A 86 8.19 -2.01 -8.03
N GLU A 87 8.11 -3.32 -8.05
CA GLU A 87 7.61 -4.10 -9.19
C GLU A 87 6.26 -4.69 -8.84
N GLY A 88 5.30 -4.57 -9.73
CA GLY A 88 3.96 -5.11 -9.56
C GLY A 88 3.50 -5.87 -10.78
N THR A 89 2.68 -6.90 -10.55
CA THR A 89 2.04 -7.68 -11.60
C THR A 89 0.58 -7.88 -11.26
N ILE A 90 -0.33 -7.59 -12.20
CA ILE A 90 -1.75 -7.91 -12.13
C ILE A 90 -1.94 -9.26 -12.81
N ARG A 91 -2.24 -10.30 -12.03
CA ARG A 91 -2.32 -11.69 -12.49
C ARG A 91 -3.73 -12.12 -12.84
N ASP A 92 -4.72 -11.55 -12.17
CA ASP A 92 -6.12 -11.80 -12.48
C ASP A 92 -6.95 -10.52 -12.39
N PHE A 93 -7.93 -10.45 -13.26
CA PHE A 93 -8.90 -9.37 -13.32
C PHE A 93 -10.22 -9.96 -13.78
N SER A 94 -11.18 -10.05 -12.88
CA SER A 94 -12.45 -10.73 -13.14
C SER A 94 -13.65 -9.89 -12.73
N PHE A 95 -14.77 -10.14 -13.40
CA PHE A 95 -16.07 -9.58 -13.10
C PHE A 95 -17.08 -10.69 -12.84
N SER A 96 -17.92 -10.49 -11.85
CA SER A 96 -19.06 -11.36 -11.58
C SER A 96 -20.30 -10.56 -11.22
N GLY A 97 -21.45 -10.93 -11.77
CA GLY A 97 -22.73 -10.40 -11.35
C GLY A 97 -23.10 -10.98 -9.99
N VAL A 98 -23.22 -10.13 -8.96
CA VAL A 98 -23.45 -10.57 -7.57
C VAL A 98 -24.88 -10.32 -7.09
N LEU A 99 -25.62 -9.43 -7.75
CA LEU A 99 -27.03 -9.20 -7.49
C LEU A 99 -27.81 -9.19 -8.80
N LEU A 100 -28.84 -10.01 -8.88
CA LEU A 100 -29.70 -10.10 -10.05
C LEU A 100 -31.04 -9.41 -9.78
N ASP A 101 -31.65 -8.83 -10.82
CA ASP A 101 -33.01 -8.34 -10.79
C ASP A 101 -34.03 -9.50 -10.93
N ARG A 102 -35.33 -9.15 -10.97
CA ARG A 102 -36.42 -10.15 -11.11
C ARG A 102 -36.38 -10.86 -12.46
N GLU A 103 -35.78 -10.25 -13.47
CA GLU A 103 -35.60 -10.76 -14.81
C GLU A 103 -34.30 -11.57 -14.99
N GLY A 104 -33.52 -11.74 -13.92
CA GLY A 104 -32.26 -12.53 -13.92
C GLY A 104 -31.06 -11.76 -14.50
N ARG A 105 -31.15 -10.43 -14.69
CA ARG A 105 -30.05 -9.61 -15.17
C ARG A 105 -29.21 -9.09 -14.00
N ALA A 106 -27.91 -9.04 -14.17
CA ALA A 106 -27.04 -8.52 -13.10
C ALA A 106 -27.22 -6.99 -12.93
N ARG A 107 -27.50 -6.58 -11.70
CA ARG A 107 -27.66 -5.16 -11.28
C ARG A 107 -26.41 -4.66 -10.55
N VAL A 108 -25.74 -5.55 -9.81
CA VAL A 108 -24.49 -5.23 -9.13
C VAL A 108 -23.44 -6.19 -9.65
N TYR A 109 -22.35 -5.63 -10.07
CA TYR A 109 -21.14 -6.36 -10.44
C TYR A 109 -20.07 -6.21 -9.38
N GLU A 110 -19.40 -7.30 -9.06
CA GLU A 110 -18.15 -7.28 -8.31
C GLU A 110 -16.99 -7.37 -9.30
N VAL A 111 -16.00 -6.51 -9.13
CA VAL A 111 -14.72 -6.61 -9.78
C VAL A 111 -13.69 -7.13 -8.78
N SER A 112 -12.93 -8.14 -9.16
CA SER A 112 -11.85 -8.71 -8.36
C SER A 112 -10.52 -8.59 -9.10
N ILE A 113 -9.50 -8.15 -8.37
CA ILE A 113 -8.12 -8.03 -8.88
C ILE A 113 -7.19 -8.80 -7.96
N ILE A 114 -6.37 -9.66 -8.57
CA ILE A 114 -5.30 -10.37 -7.87
C ILE A 114 -3.97 -9.94 -8.46
N GLY A 115 -3.08 -9.45 -7.62
CA GLY A 115 -1.76 -8.98 -8.03
C GLY A 115 -0.66 -9.40 -7.08
N SER A 116 0.57 -9.08 -7.47
CA SER A 116 1.76 -9.23 -6.63
C SER A 116 2.56 -7.95 -6.62
N VAL A 117 3.33 -7.73 -5.55
CA VAL A 117 4.27 -6.62 -5.43
C VAL A 117 5.55 -7.11 -4.78
N THR A 118 6.67 -6.74 -5.39
CA THR A 118 8.00 -6.94 -4.84
C THR A 118 8.71 -5.59 -4.73
N ILE A 119 9.32 -5.31 -3.59
CA ILE A 119 10.17 -4.13 -3.38
C ILE A 119 11.60 -4.64 -3.17
N ARG A 120 12.51 -4.16 -4.01
CA ARG A 120 13.92 -4.59 -4.01
C ARG A 120 14.85 -3.40 -3.85
N ASP A 121 15.81 -3.53 -2.95
CA ASP A 121 16.99 -2.67 -2.90
C ASP A 121 17.92 -3.02 -4.07
N LEU A 122 18.17 -2.05 -4.93
CA LEU A 122 19.01 -2.23 -6.12
C LEU A 122 20.50 -2.17 -5.81
N LYS A 123 20.89 -1.52 -4.69
CA LYS A 123 22.30 -1.45 -4.27
C LYS A 123 22.75 -2.75 -3.64
N GLN A 124 21.93 -3.32 -2.78
CA GLN A 124 22.26 -4.57 -2.06
C GLN A 124 21.69 -5.81 -2.75
N ASN A 125 20.88 -5.63 -3.80
CA ASN A 125 20.10 -6.69 -4.46
C ASN A 125 19.29 -7.54 -3.48
N LYS A 126 18.72 -6.89 -2.46
CA LYS A 126 17.94 -7.51 -1.39
C LYS A 126 16.46 -7.26 -1.58
N ILE A 127 15.63 -8.28 -1.39
CA ILE A 127 14.19 -8.10 -1.31
C ILE A 127 13.85 -7.48 0.04
N LEU A 128 13.20 -6.32 0.02
CA LEU A 128 12.76 -5.59 1.19
C LEU A 128 11.32 -5.93 1.56
N TYR A 129 10.52 -6.24 0.55
CA TYR A 129 9.13 -6.65 0.70
C TYR A 129 8.72 -7.54 -0.46
N ASP A 130 7.95 -8.56 -0.18
CA ASP A 130 7.37 -9.44 -1.17
C ASP A 130 5.98 -9.89 -0.74
N ASN A 131 4.99 -9.60 -1.56
CA ASN A 131 3.64 -10.12 -1.39
C ASN A 131 3.13 -10.62 -2.74
N GLN A 132 2.98 -11.91 -2.84
CA GLN A 132 2.57 -12.58 -4.05
C GLN A 132 1.05 -12.67 -4.22
N ASN A 133 0.26 -12.21 -3.24
CA ASN A 133 -1.18 -12.38 -3.28
C ASN A 133 -1.96 -11.21 -2.66
N PHE A 134 -1.89 -10.06 -3.32
CA PHE A 134 -2.81 -8.96 -3.05
C PHE A 134 -4.15 -9.24 -3.72
N VAL A 135 -5.21 -9.25 -2.93
CA VAL A 135 -6.59 -9.42 -3.42
C VAL A 135 -7.39 -8.18 -3.09
N PHE A 136 -7.95 -7.55 -4.11
CA PHE A 136 -8.84 -6.40 -3.97
C PHE A 136 -10.16 -6.71 -4.66
N ARG A 137 -11.25 -6.32 -4.00
CA ARG A 137 -12.59 -6.43 -4.54
C ARG A 137 -13.34 -5.13 -4.31
N ASP A 138 -14.11 -4.74 -5.30
CA ASP A 138 -15.06 -3.63 -5.19
C ASP A 138 -16.30 -3.96 -6.00
N SER A 139 -17.41 -3.32 -5.68
CA SER A 139 -18.66 -3.52 -6.38
C SER A 139 -19.17 -2.22 -6.93
N PHE A 140 -19.90 -2.30 -8.04
CA PHE A 140 -20.57 -1.19 -8.65
C PHE A 140 -21.94 -1.60 -9.18
N GLU A 141 -22.88 -0.66 -9.16
CA GLU A 141 -24.19 -0.85 -9.75
C GLU A 141 -24.14 -0.57 -11.25
N PHE A 142 -24.73 -1.44 -12.03
CA PHE A 142 -24.88 -1.22 -13.46
C PHE A 142 -26.15 -0.41 -13.72
N SER A 143 -25.99 0.77 -14.30
CA SER A 143 -27.10 1.60 -14.73
C SER A 143 -27.56 1.22 -16.14
N GLU A 144 -28.86 0.97 -16.29
CA GLU A 144 -29.48 0.72 -17.61
C GLU A 144 -29.73 2.02 -18.42
N ASP A 145 -29.47 3.19 -17.82
CA ASP A 145 -29.64 4.47 -18.54
C ASP A 145 -28.53 4.60 -19.61
N PRO A 146 -28.88 4.66 -20.89
CA PRO A 146 -27.91 4.85 -21.97
C PRO A 146 -27.09 6.14 -21.85
N ARG A 147 -27.51 7.09 -21.01
CA ARG A 147 -26.81 8.34 -20.75
C ARG A 147 -25.75 8.20 -19.67
N SER A 148 -25.85 7.16 -18.84
CA SER A 148 -24.84 6.81 -17.83
C SER A 148 -23.79 5.82 -18.37
N PHE A 149 -23.55 5.81 -19.65
CA PHE A 149 -22.53 5.01 -20.35
C PHE A 149 -21.08 5.30 -19.90
N PHE A 150 -20.91 6.08 -18.87
CA PHE A 150 -19.65 6.17 -18.18
C PHE A 150 -19.50 4.91 -17.35
N ASN A 151 -18.61 4.05 -17.82
CA ASN A 151 -18.22 2.81 -17.18
C ASN A 151 -18.05 3.02 -15.68
N GLU A 152 -19.02 2.60 -14.88
CA GLU A 152 -18.91 2.58 -13.41
C GLU A 152 -17.80 1.63 -12.95
N GLU A 153 -17.35 0.76 -13.82
CA GLU A 153 -16.14 -0.03 -13.69
C GLU A 153 -14.91 0.84 -13.42
N ASP A 154 -14.74 1.95 -14.14
CA ASP A 154 -13.58 2.83 -14.02
C ASP A 154 -13.41 3.43 -12.61
N PRO A 155 -14.45 3.98 -11.97
CA PRO A 155 -14.40 4.40 -10.58
C PRO A 155 -14.07 3.26 -9.60
N ALA A 156 -14.58 2.06 -9.82
CA ALA A 156 -14.27 0.90 -8.99
C ALA A 156 -12.79 0.53 -9.10
N VAL A 157 -12.25 0.46 -10.31
CA VAL A 157 -10.81 0.22 -10.54
C VAL A 157 -9.96 1.32 -9.90
N GLU A 158 -10.36 2.59 -9.97
CA GLU A 158 -9.62 3.69 -9.34
C GLU A 158 -9.63 3.60 -7.82
N ARG A 159 -10.76 3.22 -7.19
CA ARG A 159 -10.82 2.97 -5.74
C ARG A 159 -9.90 1.83 -5.33
N MET A 160 -9.91 0.72 -6.09
CA MET A 160 -9.03 -0.43 -5.84
C MET A 160 -7.55 -0.07 -6.04
N ALA A 161 -7.20 0.68 -7.08
CA ALA A 161 -5.83 1.14 -7.31
C ALA A 161 -5.33 2.00 -6.14
N ARG A 162 -6.21 2.84 -5.58
CA ARG A 162 -5.89 3.65 -4.40
C ARG A 162 -5.66 2.79 -3.15
N ALA A 163 -6.57 1.87 -2.85
CA ALA A 163 -6.46 0.97 -1.69
C ALA A 163 -5.20 0.07 -1.80
N PHE A 164 -4.90 -0.39 -3.00
CA PHE A 164 -3.67 -1.11 -3.29
C PHE A 164 -2.43 -0.25 -3.01
N ALA A 165 -2.38 0.97 -3.54
CA ALA A 165 -1.27 1.88 -3.34
C ALA A 165 -1.07 2.21 -1.86
N GLU A 166 -2.13 2.45 -1.10
CA GLU A 166 -2.09 2.68 0.34
C GLU A 166 -1.49 1.49 1.08
N SER A 167 -1.87 0.26 0.70
CA SER A 167 -1.35 -0.97 1.28
C SER A 167 0.14 -1.16 0.98
N VAL A 168 0.55 -0.97 -0.28
CA VAL A 168 1.95 -1.08 -0.71
C VAL A 168 2.82 -0.03 -0.01
N VAL A 169 2.38 1.22 0.00
CA VAL A 169 3.16 2.32 0.60
C VAL A 169 3.17 2.22 2.12
N SER A 170 2.11 1.71 2.74
CA SER A 170 2.14 1.40 4.17
C SER A 170 3.23 0.39 4.51
N ALA A 171 3.42 -0.64 3.68
CA ALA A 171 4.53 -1.57 3.82
C ALA A 171 5.90 -0.88 3.68
N VAL A 172 6.02 0.05 2.71
CA VAL A 172 7.24 0.83 2.46
C VAL A 172 7.56 1.77 3.63
N VAL A 173 6.53 2.44 4.18
CA VAL A 173 6.71 3.51 5.19
C VAL A 173 6.82 2.93 6.60
N ASN A 174 6.05 1.91 6.93
CA ASN A 174 5.97 1.39 8.30
C ASN A 174 6.96 0.23 8.56
N GLY A 175 7.70 -0.22 7.54
CA GLY A 175 8.61 -1.34 7.69
C GLY A 175 7.87 -2.58 8.15
N ILE A 176 7.01 -3.14 7.32
CA ILE A 176 6.44 -4.44 7.61
C ILE A 176 7.61 -5.40 7.71
N GLY A 177 7.76 -5.98 8.89
CA GLY A 177 8.83 -6.89 9.17
C GLY A 177 8.97 -7.91 8.04
N VAL A 178 10.12 -7.91 7.41
CA VAL A 178 10.62 -9.10 6.78
C VAL A 178 10.44 -10.17 7.86
N ASN A 179 9.58 -11.13 7.63
CA ASN A 179 9.55 -12.33 8.43
C ASN A 179 10.97 -12.89 8.34
N GLU A 180 11.80 -12.56 9.33
CA GLU A 180 12.99 -13.33 9.59
C GLU A 180 12.47 -14.72 9.93
N GLU A 181 12.46 -15.60 8.93
CA GLU A 181 12.40 -17.02 9.20
C GLU A 181 13.56 -17.30 10.15
N LYS A 182 13.19 -17.46 11.42
CA LYS A 182 14.10 -18.06 12.41
C LYS A 182 14.51 -19.43 11.88
N LYS A 183 15.73 -19.48 11.44
CA LYS A 183 16.43 -20.71 11.15
C LYS A 183 16.76 -21.44 12.47
#